data_ea4d7b5240af998c875ffd3139486d67
#
_entry.id   ea4d7b5240af998c875ffd3139486d67
#
_cell.length_a   1.000
_cell.length_b   1.000
_cell.length_c   1.000
_cell.angle_alpha   90.00
_cell.angle_beta   90.00
_cell.angle_gamma   90.00
#
_symmetry.space_group_name_H-M   'P 1'
#
loop_
_entity.id
_entity.type
_entity.pdbx_description
1 polymer ?
#
loop_
_entity_poly.entity_id
_entity_poly.type
_entity_poly.pdbx_seq_one_letter_code
_entity_poly.pdbx_strand_id
1 'polypeptide(L)'
;FARAGDGYRFHTTGLTHDERGYPAMTAECQETSIRRLVEKIRGEADTITRFVETDTEGADVVVVSYGITSRVARMGIDLARKKGVKVGEMRLEVVWPFAETRIRELSKKVKAFVVPEINYGQIVLEVERCAAGNAAAILVPHGGGGVHDPEDLCTAIVGAAK
;
A
#
# COMPACT_ATOMS: atom_id res chain seq x y z
N PHE A 1 -19.09 21.54 -1.96
CA PHE A 1 -19.18 21.06 -3.34
C PHE A 1 -20.58 21.31 -3.89
N ALA A 2 -20.64 21.78 -5.15
CA ALA A 2 -21.89 21.89 -5.88
C ALA A 2 -22.45 20.47 -6.16
N ARG A 3 -23.73 20.26 -5.89
CA ARG A 3 -24.41 19.01 -6.15
C ARG A 3 -25.27 19.14 -7.41
N ALA A 4 -25.35 18.10 -8.19
CA ALA A 4 -26.27 18.04 -9.32
C ALA A 4 -27.71 18.18 -8.82
N GLY A 5 -28.50 19.06 -9.44
CA GLY A 5 -29.88 19.35 -9.06
C GLY A 5 -30.09 20.53 -8.11
N ASP A 6 -29.05 21.06 -7.47
CA ASP A 6 -29.15 22.18 -6.53
C ASP A 6 -29.17 23.57 -7.22
N GLY A 7 -29.37 23.64 -8.52
CA GLY A 7 -29.46 24.88 -9.29
C GLY A 7 -28.12 25.53 -9.65
N TYR A 8 -26.98 24.89 -9.30
CA TYR A 8 -25.67 25.38 -9.68
C TYR A 8 -25.37 25.14 -11.15
N ARG A 9 -24.71 26.11 -11.76
CA ARG A 9 -24.16 25.99 -13.11
C ARG A 9 -22.64 25.98 -13.01
N PHE A 10 -22.03 24.86 -13.34
CA PHE A 10 -20.58 24.73 -13.39
C PHE A 10 -20.20 23.84 -14.56
N HIS A 11 -18.97 23.96 -15.01
CA HIS A 11 -18.38 23.07 -16.00
C HIS A 11 -17.09 22.47 -15.45
N THR A 12 -16.73 21.35 -16.00
CA THR A 12 -15.44 20.71 -15.75
C THR A 12 -14.64 20.70 -17.04
N THR A 13 -13.33 20.75 -16.92
CA THR A 13 -12.40 20.71 -18.05
C THR A 13 -11.27 19.76 -17.76
N GLY A 14 -10.76 19.09 -18.80
CA GLY A 14 -9.52 18.32 -18.74
C GLY A 14 -8.25 19.17 -18.92
N LEU A 15 -8.42 20.49 -19.15
CA LEU A 15 -7.30 21.41 -19.30
C LEU A 15 -6.85 21.95 -17.94
N THR A 16 -5.59 22.39 -17.87
CA THR A 16 -5.12 23.21 -16.73
C THR A 16 -5.99 24.46 -16.63
N HIS A 17 -6.40 24.83 -15.44
CA HIS A 17 -7.33 25.92 -15.18
C HIS A 17 -6.88 26.77 -13.99
N ASP A 18 -7.32 28.02 -13.98
CA ASP A 18 -7.11 28.94 -12.87
C ASP A 18 -8.05 28.61 -11.68
N GLU A 19 -7.95 29.39 -10.60
CA GLU A 19 -8.77 29.23 -9.38
C GLU A 19 -10.28 29.40 -9.64
N ARG A 20 -10.67 30.08 -10.70
CA ARG A 20 -12.06 30.30 -11.09
C ARG A 20 -12.60 29.16 -11.97
N GLY A 21 -11.74 28.21 -12.36
CA GLY A 21 -12.09 27.08 -13.23
C GLY A 21 -12.01 27.38 -14.73
N TYR A 22 -11.46 28.54 -15.13
CA TYR A 22 -11.28 28.84 -16.56
C TYR A 22 -9.95 28.28 -17.08
N PRO A 23 -9.90 27.78 -18.32
CA PRO A 23 -8.67 27.28 -18.93
C PRO A 23 -7.54 28.31 -18.87
N ALA A 24 -6.41 27.91 -18.30
CA ALA A 24 -5.20 28.73 -18.18
C ALA A 24 -3.99 27.82 -18.38
N MET A 25 -3.49 27.76 -19.61
CA MET A 25 -2.45 26.78 -20.04
C MET A 25 -1.03 27.40 -19.97
N THR A 26 -0.77 28.23 -18.97
CA THR A 26 0.57 28.76 -18.72
C THR A 26 1.39 27.81 -17.85
N ALA A 27 2.71 27.84 -17.99
CA ALA A 27 3.61 27.04 -17.15
C ALA A 27 3.42 27.34 -15.66
N GLU A 28 3.21 28.61 -15.30
CA GLU A 28 2.96 29.05 -13.92
C GLU A 28 1.66 28.46 -13.34
N CYS A 29 0.57 28.49 -14.09
CA CYS A 29 -0.69 27.93 -13.68
C CYS A 29 -0.59 26.39 -13.49
N GLN A 30 0.08 25.73 -14.42
CA GLN A 30 0.34 24.28 -14.33
C GLN A 30 1.19 23.93 -13.09
N GLU A 31 2.30 24.63 -12.89
CA GLU A 31 3.19 24.41 -11.73
C GLU A 31 2.44 24.60 -10.41
N THR A 32 1.70 25.69 -10.28
CA THR A 32 0.90 25.99 -9.08
C THR A 32 -0.14 24.90 -8.81
N SER A 33 -0.85 24.47 -9.85
CA SER A 33 -1.88 23.43 -9.75
C SER A 33 -1.30 22.07 -9.34
N ILE A 34 -0.23 21.63 -10.00
CA ILE A 34 0.42 20.35 -9.71
C ILE A 34 1.02 20.38 -8.29
N ARG A 35 1.73 21.44 -7.93
CA ARG A 35 2.31 21.57 -6.58
C ARG A 35 1.23 21.46 -5.50
N ARG A 36 0.13 22.19 -5.66
CA ARG A 36 -1.01 22.12 -4.73
C ARG A 36 -1.57 20.71 -4.58
N LEU A 37 -1.73 19.97 -5.69
CA LEU A 37 -2.25 18.61 -5.66
C LEU A 37 -1.29 17.64 -4.97
N VAL A 38 0.01 17.76 -5.23
CA VAL A 38 1.05 16.92 -4.62
C VAL A 38 1.17 17.20 -3.13
N GLU A 39 1.27 18.48 -2.75
CA GLU A 39 1.44 18.91 -1.36
C GLU A 39 0.22 18.58 -0.51
N LYS A 40 -0.99 18.67 -1.06
CA LYS A 40 -2.23 18.28 -0.39
C LYS A 40 -2.18 16.83 0.13
N ILE A 41 -1.58 15.91 -0.62
CA ILE A 41 -1.49 14.50 -0.21
C ILE A 41 -0.23 14.26 0.63
N ARG A 42 0.93 14.78 0.20
CA ARG A 42 2.20 14.56 0.91
C ARG A 42 2.24 15.26 2.27
N GLY A 43 1.72 16.48 2.35
CA GLY A 43 1.67 17.25 3.60
C GLY A 43 0.78 16.61 4.67
N GLU A 44 -0.22 15.84 4.24
CA GLU A 44 -1.16 15.14 5.13
C GLU A 44 -0.94 13.62 5.18
N ALA A 45 0.22 13.14 4.72
CA ALA A 45 0.49 11.70 4.60
C ALA A 45 0.29 10.97 5.94
N ASP A 46 0.77 11.51 7.03
CA ASP A 46 0.65 10.89 8.37
C ASP A 46 -0.82 10.81 8.84
N THR A 47 -1.66 11.74 8.42
CA THR A 47 -3.10 11.76 8.74
C THR A 47 -3.89 10.79 7.86
N ILE A 48 -3.48 10.67 6.59
CA ILE A 48 -4.19 9.85 5.59
C ILE A 48 -3.80 8.38 5.70
N THR A 49 -2.51 8.09 5.93
CA THR A 49 -1.99 6.72 6.00
C THR A 49 -2.64 5.95 7.13
N ARG A 50 -3.24 4.81 6.81
CA ARG A 50 -3.87 3.90 7.77
C ARG A 50 -3.53 2.46 7.48
N PHE A 51 -3.20 1.73 8.53
CA PHE A 51 -2.95 0.29 8.50
C PHE A 51 -3.28 -0.32 9.86
N VAL A 52 -3.47 -1.62 9.88
CA VAL A 52 -3.66 -2.41 11.11
C VAL A 52 -2.52 -3.41 11.20
N GLU A 53 -1.89 -3.47 12.36
CA GLU A 53 -0.82 -4.42 12.64
C GLU A 53 -1.23 -5.45 13.69
N THR A 54 -0.72 -6.66 13.53
CA THR A 54 -0.88 -7.74 14.49
C THR A 54 0.44 -8.50 14.59
N ASP A 55 0.97 -8.66 15.80
CA ASP A 55 2.18 -9.45 16.12
C ASP A 55 3.43 -9.07 15.30
N THR A 56 3.57 -7.80 14.91
CA THR A 56 4.73 -7.34 14.11
C THR A 56 6.00 -7.18 14.94
N GLU A 57 5.87 -6.93 16.25
CA GLU A 57 7.04 -6.81 17.13
C GLU A 57 7.62 -8.20 17.44
N GLY A 58 8.92 -8.37 17.12
CA GLY A 58 9.63 -9.64 17.29
C GLY A 58 9.30 -10.72 16.25
N ALA A 59 8.59 -10.34 15.18
CA ALA A 59 8.34 -11.21 14.03
C ALA A 59 9.64 -11.43 13.21
N ASP A 60 9.82 -12.64 12.69
CA ASP A 60 10.86 -12.94 11.70
C ASP A 60 10.43 -12.45 10.30
N VAL A 61 9.13 -12.57 10.00
CA VAL A 61 8.53 -12.19 8.72
C VAL A 61 7.28 -11.36 8.98
N VAL A 62 7.06 -10.32 8.19
CA VAL A 62 5.81 -9.56 8.19
C VAL A 62 5.11 -9.74 6.85
N VAL A 63 3.83 -10.12 6.89
CA VAL A 63 2.99 -10.17 5.69
C VAL A 63 2.32 -8.82 5.51
N VAL A 64 2.61 -8.14 4.40
CA VAL A 64 1.98 -6.86 4.03
C VAL A 64 0.90 -7.13 3.00
N SER A 65 -0.34 -6.81 3.33
CA SER A 65 -1.50 -7.14 2.49
C SER A 65 -2.54 -6.03 2.46
N TYR A 66 -3.43 -6.07 1.48
CA TYR A 66 -4.55 -5.13 1.36
C TYR A 66 -5.76 -5.80 0.68
N GLY A 67 -6.95 -5.23 0.90
CA GLY A 67 -8.17 -5.71 0.26
C GLY A 67 -8.47 -7.18 0.58
N ILE A 68 -8.89 -7.93 -0.44
CA ILE A 68 -9.30 -9.34 -0.28
C ILE A 68 -8.12 -10.26 0.10
N THR A 69 -6.91 -9.92 -0.35
CA THR A 69 -5.72 -10.74 -0.04
C THR A 69 -5.45 -10.84 1.45
N SER A 70 -5.83 -9.81 2.24
CA SER A 70 -5.67 -9.84 3.69
C SER A 70 -6.47 -10.95 4.37
N ARG A 71 -7.61 -11.36 3.81
CA ARG A 71 -8.43 -12.45 4.36
C ARG A 71 -7.74 -13.80 4.18
N VAL A 72 -7.17 -14.01 2.98
CA VAL A 72 -6.45 -15.25 2.68
C VAL A 72 -5.11 -15.28 3.40
N ALA A 73 -4.43 -14.13 3.49
CA ALA A 73 -3.16 -13.97 4.18
C ALA A 73 -3.24 -14.47 5.64
N ARG A 74 -4.30 -14.17 6.36
CA ARG A 74 -4.50 -14.63 7.74
C ARG A 74 -4.46 -16.16 7.85
N MET A 75 -5.09 -16.86 6.92
CA MET A 75 -5.04 -18.33 6.92
C MET A 75 -3.62 -18.84 6.68
N GLY A 76 -2.88 -18.26 5.73
CA GLY A 76 -1.48 -18.58 5.47
C GLY A 76 -0.56 -18.28 6.67
N ILE A 77 -0.78 -17.14 7.34
CA ILE A 77 -0.09 -16.74 8.57
C ILE A 77 -0.32 -17.76 9.67
N ASP A 78 -1.58 -18.17 9.90
CA ASP A 78 -1.92 -19.14 10.95
C ASP A 78 -1.28 -20.50 10.67
N LEU A 79 -1.21 -20.94 9.41
CA LEU A 79 -0.51 -22.15 9.01
C LEU A 79 1.00 -22.05 9.25
N ALA A 80 1.62 -20.92 8.92
CA ALA A 80 3.05 -20.70 9.16
C ALA A 80 3.38 -20.63 10.66
N ARG A 81 2.54 -20.00 11.47
CA ARG A 81 2.66 -19.98 12.93
C ARG A 81 2.61 -21.39 13.54
N LYS A 82 1.73 -22.26 13.06
CA LYS A 82 1.69 -23.69 13.46
C LYS A 82 2.97 -24.44 13.11
N LYS A 83 3.72 -23.97 12.09
CA LYS A 83 5.05 -24.49 11.73
C LYS A 83 6.20 -23.83 12.52
N GLY A 84 5.89 -22.99 13.51
CA GLY A 84 6.85 -22.36 14.43
C GLY A 84 7.46 -21.05 13.94
N VAL A 85 6.97 -20.47 12.85
CA VAL A 85 7.47 -19.17 12.34
C VAL A 85 6.81 -18.02 13.11
N LYS A 86 7.60 -17.03 13.53
CA LYS A 86 7.09 -15.78 14.12
C LYS A 86 6.68 -14.84 12.99
N VAL A 87 5.38 -14.75 12.75
CA VAL A 87 4.82 -13.97 11.65
C VAL A 87 3.97 -12.83 12.17
N GLY A 88 4.28 -11.61 11.72
CA GLY A 88 3.43 -10.44 11.88
C GLY A 88 2.55 -10.18 10.65
N GLU A 89 1.44 -9.49 10.85
CA GLU A 89 0.56 -9.01 9.78
C GLU A 89 0.57 -7.47 9.78
N MET A 90 0.69 -6.87 8.60
CA MET A 90 0.42 -5.46 8.36
C MET A 90 -0.61 -5.35 7.23
N ARG A 91 -1.84 -5.02 7.59
CA ARG A 91 -2.93 -4.82 6.63
C ARG A 91 -3.08 -3.34 6.32
N LEU A 92 -2.81 -2.96 5.07
CA LEU A 92 -3.02 -1.60 4.60
C LEU A 92 -4.52 -1.33 4.42
N GLU A 93 -5.02 -0.28 5.05
CA GLU A 93 -6.36 0.27 4.83
C GLU A 93 -6.33 1.37 3.76
N VAL A 94 -5.21 2.08 3.68
CA VAL A 94 -4.89 3.05 2.65
C VAL A 94 -3.57 2.64 2.01
N VAL A 95 -3.59 2.48 0.68
CA VAL A 95 -2.38 2.10 -0.09
C VAL A 95 -1.60 3.30 -0.61
N TRP A 96 -2.22 4.46 -0.67
CA TRP A 96 -1.59 5.71 -1.06
C TRP A 96 -2.17 6.90 -0.27
N PRO A 97 -1.36 7.75 0.39
CA PRO A 97 0.11 7.63 0.51
C PRO A 97 0.52 6.34 1.24
N PHE A 98 1.68 5.81 0.85
CA PHE A 98 2.17 4.53 1.37
C PHE A 98 2.72 4.68 2.79
N ALA A 99 2.66 3.62 3.59
CA ALA A 99 3.14 3.58 4.98
C ALA A 99 4.68 3.48 5.07
N GLU A 100 5.40 4.42 4.43
CA GLU A 100 6.84 4.38 4.23
C GLU A 100 7.62 4.30 5.54
N THR A 101 7.30 5.19 6.49
CA THR A 101 8.01 5.28 7.78
C THR A 101 7.92 3.95 8.51
N ARG A 102 6.73 3.36 8.56
CA ARG A 102 6.54 2.11 9.29
C ARG A 102 7.23 0.92 8.63
N ILE A 103 7.20 0.82 7.31
CA ILE A 103 7.95 -0.23 6.59
C ILE A 103 9.45 -0.09 6.82
N ARG A 104 10.02 1.13 6.82
CA ARG A 104 11.43 1.37 7.15
C ARG A 104 11.81 0.96 8.57
N GLU A 105 10.92 1.17 9.53
CA GLU A 105 11.13 0.75 10.91
C GLU A 105 11.13 -0.78 11.04
N LEU A 106 10.14 -1.43 10.46
CA LEU A 106 10.01 -2.88 10.48
C LEU A 106 11.15 -3.57 9.75
N SER A 107 11.60 -3.02 8.60
CA SER A 107 12.68 -3.61 7.80
C SER A 107 14.01 -3.79 8.57
N LYS A 108 14.23 -3.01 9.61
CA LYS A 108 15.41 -3.12 10.47
C LYS A 108 15.30 -4.24 11.51
N LYS A 109 14.11 -4.85 11.65
CA LYS A 109 13.80 -5.81 12.71
C LYS A 109 13.43 -7.19 12.17
N VAL A 110 12.97 -7.26 10.92
CA VAL A 110 12.49 -8.50 10.29
C VAL A 110 13.45 -8.98 9.22
N LYS A 111 13.44 -10.26 8.91
CA LYS A 111 14.22 -10.85 7.81
C LYS A 111 13.62 -10.52 6.45
N ALA A 112 12.29 -10.60 6.36
CA ALA A 112 11.60 -10.38 5.10
C ALA A 112 10.17 -9.87 5.29
N PHE A 113 9.67 -9.25 4.22
CA PHE A 113 8.25 -8.99 3.97
C PHE A 113 7.73 -9.98 2.93
N VAL A 114 6.55 -10.54 3.13
CA VAL A 114 5.82 -11.32 2.13
C VAL A 114 4.61 -10.52 1.71
N VAL A 115 4.47 -10.28 0.40
CA VAL A 115 3.44 -9.39 -0.17
C VAL A 115 2.58 -10.18 -1.15
N PRO A 116 1.41 -10.68 -0.71
CA PRO A 116 0.46 -11.31 -1.60
C PRO A 116 -0.32 -10.26 -2.39
N GLU A 117 -0.28 -10.34 -3.72
CA GLU A 117 -0.97 -9.40 -4.60
C GLU A 117 -1.74 -10.13 -5.71
N ILE A 118 -2.97 -9.68 -6.01
CA ILE A 118 -3.75 -10.14 -7.18
C ILE A 118 -3.29 -9.35 -8.42
N ASN A 119 -2.01 -9.31 -8.61
CA ASN A 119 -1.29 -8.73 -9.74
C ASN A 119 0.15 -9.28 -9.72
N TYR A 120 0.99 -8.80 -10.62
CA TYR A 120 2.39 -9.23 -10.75
C TYR A 120 3.40 -8.25 -10.12
N GLY A 121 2.99 -7.50 -9.09
CA GLY A 121 3.83 -6.63 -8.28
C GLY A 121 3.56 -5.15 -8.50
N GLN A 122 2.98 -4.53 -7.51
CA GLN A 122 2.78 -3.08 -7.40
C GLN A 122 3.18 -2.61 -5.99
N ILE A 123 2.52 -3.09 -4.96
CA ILE A 123 2.81 -2.72 -3.57
C ILE A 123 4.13 -3.34 -3.10
N VAL A 124 4.50 -4.52 -3.59
CA VAL A 124 5.82 -5.11 -3.28
C VAL A 124 6.98 -4.18 -3.64
N LEU A 125 6.87 -3.43 -4.75
CA LEU A 125 7.90 -2.46 -5.17
C LEU A 125 8.03 -1.30 -4.18
N GLU A 126 6.93 -0.85 -3.59
CA GLU A 126 6.94 0.17 -2.55
C GLU A 126 7.53 -0.38 -1.23
N VAL A 127 7.20 -1.63 -0.88
CA VAL A 127 7.81 -2.31 0.27
C VAL A 127 9.32 -2.43 0.08
N GLU A 128 9.77 -2.89 -1.09
CA GLU A 128 11.19 -3.04 -1.43
C GLU A 128 11.93 -1.69 -1.37
N ARG A 129 11.36 -0.66 -1.99
CA ARG A 129 11.90 0.70 -1.95
C ARG A 129 12.06 1.20 -0.51
N CYS A 130 11.07 0.97 0.33
CA CYS A 130 11.10 1.43 1.72
C CYS A 130 12.00 0.57 2.61
N ALA A 131 12.08 -0.73 2.35
CA ALA A 131 12.99 -1.63 3.07
C ALA A 131 14.46 -1.30 2.81
N ALA A 132 14.78 -0.70 1.66
CA ALA A 132 16.11 -0.18 1.32
C ALA A 132 17.24 -1.22 1.54
N GLY A 133 16.98 -2.49 1.25
CA GLY A 133 17.92 -3.59 1.39
C GLY A 133 18.09 -4.14 2.81
N ASN A 134 17.40 -3.59 3.84
CA ASN A 134 17.48 -4.13 5.20
C ASN A 134 16.74 -5.46 5.37
N ALA A 135 15.66 -5.66 4.61
CA ALA A 135 14.86 -6.88 4.61
C ALA A 135 14.44 -7.22 3.17
N ALA A 136 14.33 -8.49 2.85
CA ALA A 136 13.83 -8.92 1.54
C ALA A 136 12.35 -8.59 1.38
N ALA A 137 11.92 -8.23 0.16
CA ALA A 137 10.50 -8.11 -0.20
C ALA A 137 10.15 -9.23 -1.20
N ILE A 138 9.24 -10.10 -0.80
CA ILE A 138 8.90 -11.31 -1.55
C ILE A 138 7.47 -11.19 -2.05
N LEU A 139 7.33 -11.07 -3.36
CA LEU A 139 6.02 -11.10 -4.01
C LEU A 139 5.45 -12.52 -4.03
N VAL A 140 4.18 -12.67 -3.67
CA VAL A 140 3.38 -13.85 -3.98
C VAL A 140 2.28 -13.42 -4.94
N PRO A 141 2.51 -13.54 -6.27
CA PRO A 141 1.59 -13.03 -7.27
C PRO A 141 0.43 -13.98 -7.50
N HIS A 142 -0.71 -13.42 -7.88
CA HIS A 142 -1.82 -14.20 -8.42
C HIS A 142 -2.54 -13.36 -9.50
N GLY A 143 -2.89 -13.98 -10.60
CA GLY A 143 -3.62 -13.33 -11.69
C GLY A 143 -4.97 -13.99 -11.96
N GLY A 144 -5.73 -13.43 -12.90
CA GLY A 144 -6.92 -14.08 -13.44
C GLY A 144 -8.18 -14.03 -12.56
N GLY A 145 -8.22 -13.12 -11.57
CA GLY A 145 -9.43 -12.88 -10.75
C GLY A 145 -9.72 -13.92 -9.66
N GLY A 146 -8.83 -14.89 -9.45
CA GLY A 146 -8.88 -15.79 -8.31
C GLY A 146 -8.21 -15.19 -7.07
N VAL A 147 -8.22 -15.93 -5.96
CA VAL A 147 -7.50 -15.60 -4.73
C VAL A 147 -6.40 -16.62 -4.48
N HIS A 148 -5.39 -16.24 -3.71
CA HIS A 148 -4.28 -17.13 -3.35
C HIS A 148 -4.76 -18.37 -2.58
N ASP A 149 -4.01 -19.46 -2.70
CA ASP A 149 -4.13 -20.61 -1.79
C ASP A 149 -3.39 -20.27 -0.48
N PRO A 150 -4.00 -20.47 0.70
CA PRO A 150 -3.35 -20.30 2.00
C PRO A 150 -2.07 -21.12 2.17
N GLU A 151 -1.98 -22.30 1.58
CA GLU A 151 -0.77 -23.15 1.65
C GLU A 151 0.39 -22.58 0.84
N ASP A 152 0.12 -21.95 -0.31
CA ASP A 152 1.14 -21.24 -1.09
C ASP A 152 1.72 -20.07 -0.29
N LEU A 153 0.84 -19.30 0.37
CA LEU A 153 1.26 -18.21 1.27
C LEU A 153 2.06 -18.74 2.45
N CYS A 154 1.61 -19.81 3.09
CA CYS A 154 2.36 -20.47 4.16
C CYS A 154 3.76 -20.88 3.68
N THR A 155 3.86 -21.47 2.51
CA THR A 155 5.13 -21.91 1.93
C THR A 155 6.07 -20.73 1.69
N ALA A 156 5.56 -19.63 1.14
CA ALA A 156 6.34 -18.41 0.94
C ALA A 156 6.81 -17.81 2.28
N ILE A 157 5.95 -17.74 3.29
CA ILE A 157 6.28 -17.22 4.62
C ILE A 157 7.36 -18.09 5.30
N VAL A 158 7.22 -19.41 5.28
CA VAL A 158 8.21 -20.34 5.86
C VAL A 158 9.55 -20.26 5.12
N GLY A 159 9.52 -20.08 3.80
CA GLY A 159 10.72 -19.85 2.99
C GLY A 159 11.44 -18.57 3.35
N ALA A 160 10.68 -17.49 3.60
CA ALA A 160 11.17 -16.17 3.96
C ALA A 160 11.79 -16.08 5.37
N ALA A 161 11.46 -17.02 6.26
CA ALA A 161 11.94 -17.04 7.63
C ALA A 161 13.35 -17.68 7.80
N LYS A 162 13.83 -18.37 6.77
CA LYS A 162 15.16 -19.02 6.76
C LYS A 162 16.27 -18.00 6.55
#